data_12c5ec1b8229699e379311edde968bbb
#
_entry.id   12c5ec1b8229699e379311edde968bbb
#
_cell.length_a   1.000
_cell.length_b   1.000
_cell.length_c   1.000
_cell.angle_alpha   90.00
_cell.angle_beta   90.00
_cell.angle_gamma   90.00
#
_symmetry.space_group_name_H-M   'P 1'
#
loop_
_entity.id
_entity.type
_entity.pdbx_description
1 polymer ?
#
loop_
_entity_poly.entity_id
_entity_poly.type
_entity_poly.pdbx_seq_one_letter_code
_entity_poly.pdbx_strand_id
1 'polypeptide(L)'
;MNRPAQLELVGRKIRQLRRQRKLTQVELAEKIGIHQSDLSRMEQGEYKVGLDTLLKILGTFDLSIGDFFEENDHEESIYTKFRSLSASAQKEVESFIEFKRRQEVESWDDDEDGEGGGGDA
;
A
#
# COMPACT_ATOMS: atom_id res chain seq x y z
N MET A 1 7.57 17.62 22.11
CA MET A 1 8.24 16.38 21.82
C MET A 1 7.93 15.86 20.44
N ASN A 2 8.96 15.51 19.71
CA ASN A 2 8.77 15.06 18.34
C ASN A 2 8.66 13.57 18.28
N ARG A 3 7.73 13.10 17.50
CA ARG A 3 7.59 11.68 17.24
C ARG A 3 8.17 11.40 15.88
N PRO A 4 8.84 10.25 15.74
CA PRO A 4 9.33 9.89 14.42
C PRO A 4 8.19 9.82 13.41
N ALA A 5 8.45 10.36 12.24
CA ALA A 5 7.42 10.41 11.20
C ALA A 5 6.91 9.02 10.85
N GLN A 6 7.79 8.02 10.90
CA GLN A 6 7.39 6.66 10.58
C GLN A 6 6.38 6.11 11.58
N LEU A 7 6.56 6.44 12.85
CA LEU A 7 5.61 5.97 13.86
C LEU A 7 4.24 6.60 13.64
N GLU A 8 4.23 7.88 13.31
CA GLU A 8 2.95 8.54 13.05
C GLU A 8 2.28 7.99 11.82
N LEU A 9 3.05 7.70 10.80
CA LEU A 9 2.50 7.17 9.57
C LEU A 9 1.85 5.80 9.80
N VAL A 10 2.56 4.92 10.50
CA VAL A 10 2.04 3.59 10.76
C VAL A 10 0.77 3.68 11.61
N GLY A 11 0.81 4.51 12.63
CA GLY A 11 -0.35 4.67 13.51
C GLY A 11 -1.56 5.19 12.78
N ARG A 12 -1.37 6.18 11.91
CA ARG A 12 -2.48 6.71 11.14
C ARG A 12 -3.08 5.67 10.20
N LYS A 13 -2.22 4.87 9.59
CA LYS A 13 -2.73 3.82 8.69
C LYS A 13 -3.52 2.78 9.45
N ILE A 14 -3.08 2.42 10.64
CA ILE A 14 -3.83 1.47 11.46
C ILE A 14 -5.20 2.04 11.79
N ARG A 15 -5.25 3.30 12.22
CA ARG A 15 -6.52 3.93 12.54
C ARG A 15 -7.43 3.99 11.32
N GLN A 16 -6.87 4.33 10.17
CA GLN A 16 -7.63 4.43 8.95
C GLN A 16 -8.24 3.08 8.57
N LEU A 17 -7.45 2.03 8.63
CA LEU A 17 -7.94 0.68 8.31
C LEU A 17 -9.03 0.27 9.28
N ARG A 18 -8.80 0.53 10.57
CA ARG A 18 -9.79 0.18 11.57
C ARG A 18 -11.12 0.85 11.29
N ARG A 19 -11.07 2.14 10.99
CA ARG A 19 -12.29 2.91 10.72
C ARG A 19 -12.96 2.47 9.43
N GLN A 20 -12.19 2.12 8.43
CA GLN A 20 -12.75 1.61 7.20
C GLN A 20 -13.53 0.32 7.43
N ARG A 21 -13.08 -0.48 8.37
CA ARG A 21 -13.76 -1.73 8.70
C ARG A 21 -14.79 -1.53 9.80
N LYS A 22 -15.00 -0.29 10.23
CA LYS A 22 -16.02 0.08 11.23
C LYS A 22 -15.82 -0.63 12.55
N LEU A 23 -14.56 -0.75 12.96
CA LEU A 23 -14.22 -1.33 14.25
C LEU A 23 -13.85 -0.23 15.22
N THR A 24 -14.25 -0.43 16.50
CA THR A 24 -13.76 0.44 17.56
C THR A 24 -12.35 -0.01 17.95
N GLN A 25 -11.66 0.85 18.72
CA GLN A 25 -10.37 0.45 19.25
C GLN A 25 -10.49 -0.78 20.14
N VAL A 26 -11.54 -0.86 20.92
CA VAL A 26 -11.75 -2.02 21.79
C VAL A 26 -11.88 -3.28 20.95
N GLU A 27 -12.67 -3.20 19.88
CA GLU A 27 -12.90 -4.37 19.05
C GLU A 27 -11.62 -4.84 18.37
N LEU A 28 -10.85 -3.93 17.83
CA LEU A 28 -9.61 -4.34 17.18
C LEU A 28 -8.61 -4.86 18.21
N ALA A 29 -8.49 -4.19 19.34
CA ALA A 29 -7.57 -4.62 20.39
C ALA A 29 -7.89 -6.04 20.83
N GLU A 30 -9.17 -6.35 20.99
CA GLU A 30 -9.58 -7.70 21.37
C GLU A 30 -9.18 -8.71 20.30
N LYS A 31 -9.36 -8.36 19.05
CA LYS A 31 -9.05 -9.29 17.97
C LYS A 31 -7.57 -9.64 17.91
N ILE A 32 -6.71 -8.70 18.26
CA ILE A 32 -5.28 -8.94 18.17
C ILE A 32 -4.64 -9.19 19.53
N GLY A 33 -5.43 -9.18 20.58
CA GLY A 33 -4.92 -9.60 21.89
C GLY A 33 -4.09 -8.58 22.62
N ILE A 34 -4.39 -7.30 22.48
CA ILE A 34 -3.69 -6.25 23.20
C ILE A 34 -4.70 -5.39 23.93
N HIS A 35 -4.19 -4.51 24.80
CA HIS A 35 -5.06 -3.58 25.51
C HIS A 35 -5.46 -2.43 24.62
N GLN A 36 -6.67 -1.94 24.80
CA GLN A 36 -7.17 -0.83 24.03
C GLN A 36 -6.29 0.41 24.20
N SER A 37 -5.78 0.64 25.40
CA SER A 37 -4.93 1.81 25.63
C SER A 37 -3.62 1.71 24.84
N ASP A 38 -3.09 0.50 24.69
CA ASP A 38 -1.89 0.33 23.87
C ASP A 38 -2.17 0.59 22.41
N LEU A 39 -3.30 0.10 21.92
CA LEU A 39 -3.69 0.37 20.55
C LEU A 39 -3.88 1.86 20.32
N SER A 40 -4.50 2.54 21.28
CA SER A 40 -4.69 3.98 21.17
C SER A 40 -3.37 4.71 21.03
N ARG A 41 -2.38 4.33 21.82
CA ARG A 41 -1.06 4.96 21.74
C ARG A 41 -0.33 4.66 20.44
N MET A 42 -0.51 3.45 19.95
CA MET A 42 0.04 3.10 18.63
C MET A 42 -0.55 3.96 17.54
N GLU A 43 -1.87 4.15 17.58
CA GLU A 43 -2.54 4.95 16.56
C GLU A 43 -2.12 6.42 16.62
N GLN A 44 -1.72 6.87 17.79
CA GLN A 44 -1.26 8.25 17.95
C GLN A 44 0.22 8.41 17.66
N GLY A 45 0.92 7.34 17.37
CA GLY A 45 2.34 7.42 17.08
C GLY A 45 3.21 7.49 18.32
N GLU A 46 2.65 7.18 19.48
CA GLU A 46 3.43 7.25 20.73
C GLU A 46 4.21 5.98 20.99
N TYR A 47 3.74 4.86 20.48
CA TYR A 47 4.41 3.58 20.65
C TYR A 47 4.85 3.05 19.30
N LYS A 48 5.97 2.37 19.30
CA LYS A 48 6.35 1.60 18.12
C LYS A 48 5.39 0.44 17.97
N VAL A 49 5.06 0.11 16.74
CA VAL A 49 4.27 -1.07 16.45
C VAL A 49 5.26 -2.17 16.10
N GLY A 50 5.35 -3.18 16.94
CA GLY A 50 6.24 -4.30 16.64
C GLY A 50 5.75 -5.09 15.46
N LEU A 51 6.67 -5.82 14.85
CA LEU A 51 6.31 -6.61 13.68
C LEU A 51 5.24 -7.63 13.98
N ASP A 52 5.33 -8.29 15.13
CA ASP A 52 4.32 -9.26 15.52
C ASP A 52 2.93 -8.64 15.56
N THR A 53 2.82 -7.48 16.19
CA THR A 53 1.53 -6.81 16.30
C THR A 53 1.03 -6.37 14.94
N LEU A 54 1.93 -5.82 14.12
CA LEU A 54 1.54 -5.40 12.78
C LEU A 54 1.02 -6.58 11.97
N LEU A 55 1.69 -7.72 12.04
CA LEU A 55 1.24 -8.89 11.30
C LEU A 55 -0.13 -9.38 11.77
N LYS A 56 -0.40 -9.27 13.07
CA LYS A 56 -1.72 -9.62 13.58
C LYS A 56 -2.79 -8.67 13.05
N ILE A 57 -2.47 -7.38 13.00
CA ILE A 57 -3.40 -6.41 12.45
C ILE A 57 -3.67 -6.70 10.98
N LEU A 58 -2.61 -6.93 10.21
CA LEU A 58 -2.76 -7.21 8.80
C LEU A 58 -3.56 -8.49 8.57
N GLY A 59 -3.31 -9.51 9.39
CA GLY A 59 -4.06 -10.76 9.29
C GLY A 59 -5.54 -10.56 9.58
N THR A 60 -5.84 -9.69 10.54
CA THR A 60 -7.24 -9.39 10.86
C THR A 60 -7.95 -8.76 9.67
N PHE A 61 -7.25 -7.94 8.92
CA PHE A 61 -7.84 -7.24 7.78
C PHE A 61 -7.55 -7.93 6.44
N ASP A 62 -6.86 -9.07 6.48
CA ASP A 62 -6.54 -9.83 5.27
C ASP A 62 -5.76 -9.00 4.26
N LEU A 63 -4.74 -8.31 4.77
CA LEU A 63 -3.90 -7.44 3.95
C LEU A 63 -2.46 -7.92 3.96
N SER A 64 -1.76 -7.64 2.87
CA SER A 64 -0.32 -7.87 2.82
C SER A 64 0.41 -6.64 3.34
N ILE A 65 1.70 -6.80 3.62
CA ILE A 65 2.52 -5.67 4.01
C ILE A 65 2.55 -4.62 2.90
N GLY A 66 2.62 -5.09 1.65
CA GLY A 66 2.61 -4.16 0.52
C GLY A 66 1.34 -3.33 0.48
N ASP A 67 0.20 -3.99 0.70
CA ASP A 67 -1.07 -3.27 0.72
C ASP A 67 -1.07 -2.20 1.80
N PHE A 68 -0.53 -2.54 2.96
CA PHE A 68 -0.55 -1.63 4.10
C PHE A 68 0.24 -0.36 3.81
N PHE A 69 1.36 -0.49 3.11
CA PHE A 69 2.23 0.66 2.87
C PHE A 69 1.98 1.33 1.53
N GLU A 70 0.91 0.94 0.84
CA GLU A 70 0.53 1.61 -0.37
C GLU A 70 0.23 3.07 -0.10
N GLU A 71 0.64 3.94 -1.01
CA GLU A 71 0.54 5.36 -0.74
C GLU A 71 -0.77 5.99 -1.17
N ASN A 72 -1.63 5.26 -1.82
CA ASN A 72 -2.88 5.80 -2.31
C ASN A 72 -4.00 5.59 -1.33
N ASP A 73 -3.78 6.00 -0.10
CA ASP A 73 -4.73 5.73 0.96
C ASP A 73 -6.08 6.38 0.75
N HIS A 74 -6.09 7.52 0.11
CA HIS A 74 -7.32 8.30 -0.02
C HIS A 74 -7.98 8.15 -1.35
N GLU A 75 -7.37 7.40 -2.25
CA GLU A 75 -7.87 7.24 -3.60
C GLU A 75 -7.84 5.77 -3.96
N GLU A 76 -8.74 5.41 -4.85
CA GLU A 76 -8.69 4.04 -5.35
C GLU A 76 -7.38 3.80 -6.08
N SER A 77 -6.82 2.63 -5.87
CA SER A 77 -5.62 2.29 -6.61
C SER A 77 -5.97 2.10 -8.09
N ILE A 78 -4.96 2.20 -8.92
CA ILE A 78 -5.13 1.95 -10.35
C ILE A 78 -5.68 0.54 -10.58
N TYR A 79 -5.20 -0.42 -9.81
CA TYR A 79 -5.66 -1.79 -9.94
C TYR A 79 -7.14 -1.91 -9.62
N THR A 80 -7.59 -1.26 -8.56
CA THR A 80 -9.01 -1.29 -8.19
C THR A 80 -9.85 -0.63 -9.27
N LYS A 81 -9.39 0.49 -9.78
CA LYS A 81 -10.11 1.16 -10.86
C LYS A 81 -10.22 0.27 -12.09
N PHE A 82 -9.11 -0.38 -12.43
CA PHE A 82 -9.09 -1.27 -13.58
C PHE A 82 -10.09 -2.42 -13.40
N ARG A 83 -10.12 -3.01 -12.21
CA ARG A 83 -11.01 -4.13 -11.97
C ARG A 83 -12.48 -3.75 -12.00
N SER A 84 -12.79 -2.48 -11.79
CA SER A 84 -14.18 -2.04 -11.82
C SER A 84 -14.70 -1.84 -13.24
N LEU A 85 -13.82 -1.90 -14.23
CA LEU A 85 -14.23 -1.72 -15.61
C LEU A 85 -14.87 -2.98 -16.18
N SER A 86 -15.62 -2.81 -17.24
CA SER A 86 -16.18 -3.97 -17.95
C SER A 86 -15.04 -4.78 -18.55
N ALA A 87 -15.36 -6.04 -18.91
CA ALA A 87 -14.33 -6.90 -19.49
C ALA A 87 -13.78 -6.30 -20.78
N SER A 88 -14.63 -5.70 -21.58
CA SER A 88 -14.18 -5.12 -22.83
C SER A 88 -13.30 -3.90 -22.59
N ALA A 89 -13.65 -3.08 -21.63
CA ALA A 89 -12.82 -1.92 -21.28
C ALA A 89 -11.48 -2.35 -20.70
N GLN A 90 -11.47 -3.42 -19.93
CA GLN A 90 -10.20 -3.93 -19.39
C GLN A 90 -9.28 -4.38 -20.52
N LYS A 91 -9.83 -5.01 -21.54
CA LYS A 91 -9.02 -5.40 -22.69
C LYS A 91 -8.42 -4.21 -23.41
N GLU A 92 -9.20 -3.17 -23.54
CA GLU A 92 -8.71 -1.95 -24.18
C GLU A 92 -7.56 -1.34 -23.40
N VAL A 93 -7.70 -1.30 -22.08
CA VAL A 93 -6.64 -0.76 -21.23
C VAL A 93 -5.39 -1.63 -21.34
N GLU A 94 -5.55 -2.95 -21.31
CA GLU A 94 -4.41 -3.83 -21.44
C GLU A 94 -3.68 -3.62 -22.78
N SER A 95 -4.45 -3.47 -23.84
CA SER A 95 -3.84 -3.22 -25.15
C SER A 95 -3.08 -1.93 -25.17
N PHE A 96 -3.63 -0.90 -24.54
CA PHE A 96 -2.95 0.39 -24.49
C PHE A 96 -1.65 0.29 -23.70
N ILE A 97 -1.68 -0.43 -22.58
CA ILE A 97 -0.47 -0.62 -21.79
C ILE A 97 0.59 -1.32 -22.62
N GLU A 98 0.21 -2.38 -23.34
CA GLU A 98 1.19 -3.09 -24.18
C GLU A 98 1.77 -2.19 -25.26
N PHE A 99 0.92 -1.37 -25.84
CA PHE A 99 1.37 -0.43 -26.85
C PHE A 99 2.41 0.52 -26.27
N LYS A 100 2.13 1.09 -25.10
CA LYS A 100 3.05 2.02 -24.48
C LYS A 100 4.35 1.34 -24.07
N ARG A 101 4.26 0.13 -23.58
CA ARG A 101 5.46 -0.61 -23.20
C ARG A 101 6.38 -0.85 -24.40
N ARG A 102 5.80 -1.16 -25.55
CA ARG A 102 6.62 -1.34 -26.74
C ARG A 102 7.28 -0.04 -27.17
N GLN A 103 6.54 1.06 -27.07
CA GLN A 103 7.13 2.35 -27.39
C GLN A 103 8.31 2.66 -26.50
N GLU A 104 8.17 2.37 -25.21
CA GLU A 104 9.25 2.64 -24.28
C GLU A 104 10.49 1.81 -24.59
N VAL A 105 10.28 0.55 -24.89
CA VAL A 105 11.40 -0.33 -25.22
C VAL A 105 12.11 0.14 -26.48
N GLU A 106 11.36 0.53 -27.48
CA GLU A 106 11.96 1.03 -28.71
C GLU A 106 12.78 2.28 -28.44
N SER A 107 12.27 3.12 -27.58
CA SER A 107 13.00 4.32 -27.21
C SER A 107 14.30 3.97 -26.48
N TRP A 108 14.27 2.98 -25.63
CA TRP A 108 15.47 2.52 -24.95
C TRP A 108 16.52 2.01 -25.94
N ASP A 109 16.09 1.26 -26.94
CA ASP A 109 16.99 0.75 -27.94
C ASP A 109 17.68 1.88 -28.67
N ASP A 110 16.94 2.90 -29.02
CA ASP A 110 17.53 4.05 -29.68
C ASP A 110 18.58 4.70 -28.80
N ASP A 111 18.27 4.86 -27.53
CA ASP A 111 19.23 5.42 -26.60
C ASP A 111 20.47 4.56 -26.49
N GLU A 112 20.27 3.27 -26.43
CA GLU A 112 21.38 2.37 -26.29
C GLU A 112 22.30 2.41 -27.47
N ASP A 113 21.77 2.58 -28.65
CA ASP A 113 22.60 2.70 -29.79
C ASP A 113 23.60 3.83 -29.62
N GLY A 114 23.16 4.93 -29.09
CA GLY A 114 24.03 6.02 -28.83
C GLY A 114 25.01 5.76 -27.74
N GLU A 115 24.59 5.05 -26.77
CA GLU A 115 25.42 4.84 -25.65
C GLU A 115 26.30 3.72 -25.74
N GLY A 116 25.99 2.84 -26.36
CA GLY A 116 26.71 1.71 -26.33
C GLY A 116 26.79 1.10 -25.10
N GLY A 117 26.81 0.91 -24.50
CA GLY A 117 26.83 0.27 -23.52
C GLY A 117 26.28 0.16 -22.52
N GLY A 118 25.83 0.88 -22.45
CA GLY A 118 25.24 0.89 -21.39
C GLY A 118 25.09 -0.28 -20.79
N GLY A 119 24.83 -0.76 -21.03
CA GLY A 119 24.45 -1.66 -20.33
C GLY A 119 25.16 -2.52 -19.78
N ASP A 120 25.60 -2.62 -19.80
CA ASP A 120 25.99 -3.43 -19.35
C ASP A 120 25.67 -3.95 -18.53
N ALA A 121 25.43 -3.95 -18.45
CA ALA A 121 25.17 -4.55 -17.71
C ALA A 121 24.71 -5.20 -17.33
#